data_d5db502d82d351c05c9fef1c0d54e6df
#
_entry.id   d5db502d82d351c05c9fef1c0d54e6df
#
_cell.length_a   1.000
_cell.length_b   1.000
_cell.length_c   1.000
_cell.angle_alpha   90.00
_cell.angle_beta   90.00
_cell.angle_gamma   90.00
#
_symmetry.space_group_name_H-M   'P 1'
#
loop_
_entity.id
_entity.type
_entity.pdbx_description
1 polymer ?
#
loop_
_entity_poly.entity_id
_entity_poly.type
_entity_poly.pdbx_seq_one_letter_code
_entity_poly.pdbx_strand_id
1 'polypeptide(L)'
;MSCIPEIMDAAKRAGVKIVKHQTHIASEEMSGYAKKIIPVHTKDNIYEIIDNCSLSESDEYQLMLYVKEKGMEFISTPFSRAAADRLQKWDIPAYKIGSGECNNYPLIEYICKFNKPIILSTGMNNIKSIK
;
A
#
# COMPACT_ATOMS: atom_id res chain seq x y z
N MET A 1 4.59 -14.10 -8.84
CA MET A 1 3.22 -13.69 -9.26
C MET A 1 2.22 -14.85 -9.47
N SER A 2 2.56 -16.10 -9.21
CA SER A 2 1.71 -17.26 -9.60
C SER A 2 0.30 -17.32 -8.97
N CYS A 3 0.11 -16.81 -7.75
CA CYS A 3 -1.20 -16.89 -7.05
C CYS A 3 -2.09 -15.65 -7.21
N ILE A 4 -1.58 -14.53 -7.73
CA ILE A 4 -2.33 -13.26 -7.79
C ILE A 4 -3.58 -13.35 -8.67
N PRO A 5 -3.52 -13.90 -9.90
CA PRO A 5 -4.70 -14.06 -10.74
C PRO A 5 -5.81 -14.88 -10.06
N GLU A 6 -5.45 -15.97 -9.41
CA GLU A 6 -6.40 -16.85 -8.71
C GLU A 6 -7.12 -16.13 -7.56
N ILE A 7 -6.37 -15.31 -6.78
CA ILE A 7 -6.93 -14.51 -5.69
C ILE A 7 -7.89 -13.45 -6.25
N MET A 8 -7.49 -12.76 -7.33
CA MET A 8 -8.33 -11.72 -7.95
C MET A 8 -9.60 -12.32 -8.57
N ASP A 9 -9.49 -13.47 -9.21
CA ASP A 9 -10.66 -14.17 -9.76
C ASP A 9 -11.61 -14.65 -8.65
N ALA A 10 -11.07 -15.12 -7.53
CA ALA A 10 -11.87 -15.47 -6.35
C ALA A 10 -12.58 -14.25 -5.76
N ALA A 11 -11.88 -13.12 -5.63
CA ALA A 11 -12.46 -11.86 -5.16
C ALA A 11 -13.60 -11.40 -6.09
N LYS A 12 -13.40 -11.48 -7.41
CA LYS A 12 -14.45 -11.13 -8.38
C LYS A 12 -15.66 -12.04 -8.26
N ARG A 13 -15.47 -13.35 -8.13
CA ARG A 13 -16.59 -14.31 -7.95
C ARG A 13 -17.36 -14.04 -6.64
N ALA A 14 -16.67 -13.56 -5.60
CA ALA A 14 -17.28 -13.17 -4.33
C ALA A 14 -18.01 -11.81 -4.39
N GLY A 15 -18.02 -11.12 -5.54
CA GLY A 15 -18.71 -9.85 -5.71
C GLY A 15 -17.92 -8.62 -5.21
N VAL A 16 -16.62 -8.75 -4.98
CA VAL A 16 -15.75 -7.63 -4.58
C VAL A 16 -15.73 -6.56 -5.67
N LYS A 17 -15.85 -5.30 -5.25
CA LYS A 17 -15.82 -4.13 -6.14
C LYS A 17 -14.50 -3.39 -6.10
N ILE A 18 -13.80 -3.42 -4.96
CA ILE A 18 -12.57 -2.67 -4.73
C ILE A 18 -11.51 -3.63 -4.20
N VAL A 19 -10.35 -3.66 -4.84
CA VAL A 19 -9.17 -4.39 -4.39
C VAL A 19 -8.16 -3.39 -3.82
N LYS A 20 -7.68 -3.63 -2.60
CA LYS A 20 -6.66 -2.81 -1.95
C LYS A 20 -5.32 -3.54 -1.94
N HIS A 21 -4.29 -2.89 -2.45
CA HIS A 21 -2.89 -3.30 -2.38
C HIS A 21 -2.11 -2.45 -1.38
N GLN A 22 -0.83 -2.76 -1.17
CA GLN A 22 0.13 -1.98 -0.39
C GLN A 22 1.38 -1.76 -1.23
N THR A 23 1.69 -0.50 -1.52
CA THR A 23 2.85 -0.11 -2.33
C THR A 23 4.01 0.18 -1.42
N HIS A 24 4.93 -0.78 -1.33
CA HIS A 24 6.17 -0.66 -0.57
C HIS A 24 7.36 -0.37 -1.50
N ILE A 25 8.23 0.52 -1.04
CA ILE A 25 9.56 0.76 -1.60
C ILE A 25 10.49 0.84 -0.39
N ALA A 26 11.08 -0.29 0.00
CA ALA A 26 11.79 -0.45 1.27
C ALA A 26 12.86 0.63 1.52
N SER A 27 13.60 1.04 0.47
CA SER A 27 14.60 2.11 0.55
C SER A 27 14.04 3.52 0.82
N GLU A 28 12.76 3.73 0.53
CA GLU A 28 12.08 5.04 0.63
C GLU A 28 11.20 5.17 1.88
N GLU A 29 10.87 4.06 2.51
CA GLU A 29 9.99 4.03 3.69
C GLU A 29 10.70 3.71 4.99
N MET A 30 11.89 3.10 4.93
CA MET A 30 12.63 2.66 6.09
C MET A 30 14.05 3.22 6.14
N SER A 31 14.48 3.63 7.33
CA SER A 31 15.89 3.98 7.58
C SER A 31 16.77 2.73 7.60
N GLY A 32 18.10 2.91 7.42
CA GLY A 32 19.06 1.81 7.54
C GLY A 32 19.05 1.09 8.90
N TYR A 33 18.43 1.68 9.92
CA TYR A 33 18.25 1.03 11.22
C TYR A 33 17.30 -0.16 11.16
N ALA A 34 16.34 -0.17 10.22
CA ALA A 34 15.42 -1.28 10.02
C ALA A 34 16.13 -2.62 9.73
N LYS A 35 17.33 -2.56 9.13
CA LYS A 35 18.20 -3.74 8.90
C LYS A 35 18.74 -4.38 10.18
N LYS A 36 18.62 -3.70 11.32
CA LYS A 36 19.04 -4.21 12.65
C LYS A 36 17.88 -4.75 13.48
N ILE A 37 16.64 -4.57 13.02
CA ILE A 37 15.44 -4.98 13.75
C ILE A 37 15.00 -6.33 13.23
N ILE A 38 15.10 -7.36 14.06
CA ILE A 38 14.63 -8.72 13.76
C ILE A 38 13.35 -8.94 14.58
N PRO A 39 12.18 -9.08 13.94
CA PRO A 39 10.93 -9.39 14.64
C PRO A 39 11.01 -10.76 15.35
N VAL A 40 10.32 -10.91 16.50
CA VAL A 40 10.42 -12.06 17.42
C VAL A 40 10.16 -13.41 16.74
N HIS A 41 9.38 -13.43 15.66
CA HIS A 41 8.96 -14.67 14.99
C HIS A 41 9.62 -14.91 13.64
N THR A 42 10.69 -14.16 13.30
CA THR A 42 11.39 -14.29 12.01
C THR A 42 12.90 -14.42 12.22
N LYS A 43 13.61 -14.84 11.18
CA LYS A 43 15.08 -14.81 11.12
C LYS A 43 15.60 -13.62 10.34
N ASP A 44 14.75 -13.03 9.51
CA ASP A 44 15.09 -11.92 8.63
C ASP A 44 14.77 -10.58 9.33
N ASN A 45 15.51 -9.54 9.03
CA ASN A 45 15.23 -8.21 9.54
C ASN A 45 14.01 -7.60 8.82
N ILE A 46 13.39 -6.60 9.43
CA ILE A 46 12.16 -6.00 8.91
C ILE A 46 12.34 -5.38 7.51
N TYR A 47 13.53 -4.87 7.19
CA TYR A 47 13.82 -4.32 5.88
C TYR A 47 13.77 -5.42 4.80
N GLU A 48 14.43 -6.55 5.02
CA GLU A 48 14.43 -7.69 4.09
C GLU A 48 13.03 -8.30 3.94
N ILE A 49 12.28 -8.40 5.04
CA ILE A 49 10.89 -8.89 4.99
C ILE A 49 10.04 -8.02 4.05
N ILE A 50 10.08 -6.72 4.23
CA ILE A 50 9.29 -5.80 3.40
C ILE A 50 9.79 -5.81 1.95
N ASP A 51 11.10 -5.75 1.73
CA ASP A 51 11.68 -5.75 0.39
C ASP A 51 11.32 -7.02 -0.39
N ASN A 52 11.45 -8.19 0.23
CA ASN A 52 11.09 -9.48 -0.36
C ASN A 52 9.58 -9.66 -0.62
N CYS A 53 8.72 -8.98 0.14
CA CYS A 53 7.27 -9.01 -0.03
C CYS A 53 6.76 -7.93 -1.00
N SER A 54 7.61 -6.99 -1.40
CA SER A 54 7.25 -5.89 -2.30
C SER A 54 7.18 -6.37 -3.75
N LEU A 55 6.22 -5.85 -4.50
CA LEU A 55 6.21 -6.04 -5.95
C LEU A 55 7.10 -5.00 -6.64
N SER A 56 7.71 -5.40 -7.74
CA SER A 56 8.34 -4.42 -8.64
C SER A 56 7.29 -3.45 -9.19
N GLU A 57 7.71 -2.26 -9.64
CA GLU A 57 6.80 -1.28 -10.24
C GLU A 57 6.05 -1.88 -11.44
N SER A 58 6.74 -2.69 -12.26
CA SER A 58 6.14 -3.38 -13.40
C SER A 58 5.07 -4.40 -12.96
N ASP A 59 5.38 -5.20 -11.94
CA ASP A 59 4.46 -6.25 -11.47
C ASP A 59 3.23 -5.64 -10.80
N GLU A 60 3.42 -4.57 -10.02
CA GLU A 60 2.32 -3.86 -9.37
C GLU A 60 1.42 -3.18 -10.41
N TYR A 61 2.01 -2.62 -11.47
CA TYR A 61 1.25 -2.06 -12.59
C TYR A 61 0.42 -3.14 -13.31
N GLN A 62 1.00 -4.32 -13.57
CA GLN A 62 0.28 -5.44 -14.17
C GLN A 62 -0.86 -5.93 -13.25
N LEU A 63 -0.64 -5.97 -11.94
CA LEU A 63 -1.70 -6.28 -10.97
C LEU A 63 -2.86 -5.28 -11.10
N MET A 64 -2.56 -3.98 -11.15
CA MET A 64 -3.59 -2.95 -11.30
C MET A 64 -4.38 -3.13 -12.60
N LEU A 65 -3.70 -3.38 -13.72
CA LEU A 65 -4.36 -3.61 -15.01
C LEU A 65 -5.27 -4.84 -14.95
N TYR A 66 -4.81 -5.92 -14.35
CA TYR A 66 -5.60 -7.15 -14.19
C TYR A 66 -6.86 -6.92 -13.35
N VAL A 67 -6.75 -6.19 -12.24
CA VAL A 67 -7.89 -5.81 -11.40
C VAL A 67 -8.92 -4.99 -12.21
N LYS A 68 -8.46 -4.01 -12.99
CA LYS A 68 -9.32 -3.17 -13.85
C LYS A 68 -9.98 -3.99 -14.96
N GLU A 69 -9.27 -4.92 -15.60
CA GLU A 69 -9.80 -5.82 -16.62
C GLU A 69 -10.96 -6.68 -16.07
N LYS A 70 -10.87 -7.10 -14.81
CA LYS A 70 -11.95 -7.83 -14.13
C LYS A 70 -13.13 -6.92 -13.72
N GLY A 71 -13.10 -5.63 -14.05
CA GLY A 71 -14.15 -4.68 -13.69
C GLY A 71 -14.21 -4.38 -12.19
N MET A 72 -13.06 -4.35 -11.53
CA MET A 72 -12.90 -3.92 -10.14
C MET A 72 -12.06 -2.66 -10.08
N GLU A 73 -12.22 -1.87 -9.02
CA GLU A 73 -11.38 -0.71 -8.75
C GLU A 73 -10.12 -1.14 -7.99
N PHE A 74 -8.98 -0.57 -8.36
CA PHE A 74 -7.71 -0.76 -7.67
C PHE A 74 -7.38 0.47 -6.84
N ILE A 75 -7.16 0.29 -5.54
CA ILE A 75 -6.61 1.29 -4.64
C ILE A 75 -5.37 0.75 -3.95
N SER A 76 -4.51 1.62 -3.46
CA SER A 76 -3.33 1.17 -2.71
C SER A 76 -2.99 2.07 -1.53
N THR A 77 -2.22 1.52 -0.59
CA THR A 77 -1.64 2.23 0.53
C THR A 77 -0.17 2.51 0.21
N PRO A 78 0.23 3.76 -0.06
CA PRO A 78 1.63 4.12 -0.17
C PRO A 78 2.26 4.27 1.22
N PHE A 79 3.50 3.80 1.39
CA PHE A 79 4.28 3.95 2.62
C PHE A 79 5.41 4.98 2.50
N SER A 80 5.51 5.63 1.34
CA SER A 80 6.48 6.71 1.09
C SER A 80 5.94 7.69 0.06
N ARG A 81 6.60 8.85 -0.09
CA ARG A 81 6.27 9.81 -1.16
C ARG A 81 6.52 9.20 -2.54
N ALA A 82 7.62 8.45 -2.70
CA ALA A 82 7.93 7.78 -3.95
C ALA A 82 6.85 6.74 -4.33
N ALA A 83 6.31 6.00 -3.35
CA ALA A 83 5.17 5.12 -3.56
C ALA A 83 3.89 5.88 -3.95
N ALA A 84 3.64 7.03 -3.31
CA ALA A 84 2.51 7.88 -3.64
C ALA A 84 2.61 8.46 -5.07
N ASP A 85 3.81 8.89 -5.48
CA ASP A 85 4.07 9.38 -6.84
C ASP A 85 3.88 8.28 -7.90
N ARG A 86 4.32 7.04 -7.60
CA ARG A 86 4.07 5.88 -8.48
C ARG A 86 2.57 5.69 -8.71
N LEU A 87 1.79 5.65 -7.65
CA LEU A 87 0.34 5.49 -7.72
C LEU A 87 -0.37 6.66 -8.41
N GLN A 88 0.14 7.89 -8.25
CA GLN A 88 -0.39 9.07 -8.92
C GLN A 88 -0.21 9.00 -10.45
N LYS A 89 0.92 8.48 -10.92
CA LYS A 89 1.16 8.25 -12.37
C LYS A 89 0.13 7.29 -12.97
N TRP A 90 -0.40 6.35 -12.19
CA TRP A 90 -1.37 5.35 -12.64
C TRP A 90 -2.80 5.79 -12.47
N ASP A 91 -3.01 6.99 -11.98
CA ASP A 91 -4.33 7.60 -11.79
C ASP A 91 -5.32 6.72 -11.01
N ILE A 92 -4.87 6.18 -9.87
CA ILE A 92 -5.75 5.39 -9.00
C ILE A 92 -6.90 6.25 -8.44
N PRO A 93 -8.11 5.68 -8.22
CA PRO A 93 -9.29 6.46 -7.83
C PRO A 93 -9.24 6.99 -6.39
N ALA A 94 -8.50 6.36 -5.48
CA ALA A 94 -8.41 6.74 -4.09
C ALA A 94 -7.13 6.19 -3.45
N TYR A 95 -6.68 6.87 -2.38
CA TYR A 95 -5.57 6.43 -1.55
C TYR A 95 -6.07 5.80 -0.25
N LYS A 96 -5.39 4.75 0.19
CA LYS A 96 -5.59 4.19 1.52
C LYS A 96 -4.41 4.60 2.42
N ILE A 97 -4.71 5.05 3.63
CA ILE A 97 -3.70 5.28 4.67
C ILE A 97 -3.87 4.21 5.74
N GLY A 98 -2.81 3.47 6.01
CA GLY A 98 -2.77 2.45 7.06
C GLY A 98 -2.84 3.06 8.46
N SER A 99 -3.28 2.28 9.45
CA SER A 99 -3.39 2.75 10.83
C SER A 99 -2.03 3.14 11.44
N GLY A 100 -0.95 2.47 11.03
CA GLY A 100 0.42 2.83 11.42
C GLY A 100 0.89 4.18 10.87
N GLU A 101 0.32 4.62 9.74
CA GLU A 101 0.66 5.86 9.05
C GLU A 101 -0.32 7.01 9.37
N CYS A 102 -1.31 6.79 10.22
CA CYS A 102 -2.31 7.81 10.56
C CYS A 102 -1.69 9.07 11.20
N ASN A 103 -0.53 8.94 11.85
CA ASN A 103 0.23 10.04 12.45
C ASN A 103 1.38 10.54 11.56
N ASN A 104 1.55 9.98 10.37
CA ASN A 104 2.55 10.44 9.41
C ASN A 104 2.00 11.65 8.63
N TYR A 105 1.83 12.77 9.34
CA TYR A 105 1.29 14.00 8.76
C TYR A 105 2.03 14.45 7.49
N PRO A 106 3.38 14.40 7.41
CA PRO A 106 4.08 14.79 6.19
C PRO A 106 3.73 13.95 4.96
N LEU A 107 3.45 12.67 5.12
CA LEU A 107 3.00 11.80 4.03
C LEU A 107 1.53 12.09 3.68
N ILE A 108 0.67 12.25 4.68
CA ILE A 108 -0.76 12.55 4.47
C ILE A 108 -0.91 13.88 3.75
N GLU A 109 -0.23 14.95 4.21
CA GLU A 109 -0.24 16.26 3.56
C GLU A 109 0.26 16.20 2.11
N TYR A 110 1.25 15.34 1.85
CA TYR A 110 1.76 15.13 0.50
C TYR A 110 0.69 14.49 -0.40
N ILE A 111 0.03 13.44 0.06
CA ILE A 111 -1.04 12.73 -0.67
C ILE A 111 -2.25 13.65 -0.90
N CYS A 112 -2.59 14.50 0.07
CA CYS A 112 -3.70 15.46 -0.06
C CYS A 112 -3.55 16.38 -1.27
N LYS A 113 -2.33 16.71 -1.70
CA LYS A 113 -2.07 17.55 -2.88
C LYS A 113 -2.56 16.93 -4.19
N PHE A 114 -2.78 15.63 -4.23
CA PHE A 114 -3.31 14.93 -5.40
C PHE A 114 -4.82 15.10 -5.59
N ASN A 115 -5.51 15.71 -4.60
CA ASN A 115 -6.95 15.99 -4.65
C ASN A 115 -7.83 14.76 -4.94
N LYS A 116 -7.45 13.60 -4.39
CA LYS A 116 -8.19 12.34 -4.51
C LYS A 116 -8.77 11.92 -3.16
N PRO A 117 -9.84 11.12 -3.16
CA PRO A 117 -10.38 10.54 -1.93
C PRO A 117 -9.32 9.78 -1.13
N ILE A 118 -9.36 9.92 0.19
CA ILE A 118 -8.49 9.22 1.13
C ILE A 118 -9.34 8.38 2.08
N ILE A 119 -9.01 7.11 2.22
CA ILE A 119 -9.58 6.19 3.19
C ILE A 119 -8.58 6.05 4.32
N LEU A 120 -8.84 6.71 5.45
CA LEU A 120 -7.96 6.72 6.62
C LEU A 120 -8.35 5.62 7.62
N SER A 121 -7.42 4.70 7.92
CA SER A 121 -7.56 3.77 9.04
C SER A 121 -7.14 4.43 10.34
N THR A 122 -7.97 4.30 11.36
CA THR A 122 -7.78 4.94 12.68
C THR A 122 -7.43 3.95 13.79
N GLY A 123 -7.27 2.67 13.51
CA GLY A 123 -6.70 1.69 14.44
C GLY A 123 -5.32 2.14 14.91
N MET A 124 -4.86 1.71 16.07
CA MET A 124 -3.61 2.14 16.73
C MET A 124 -3.58 3.62 17.14
N ASN A 125 -4.71 4.32 17.08
CA ASN A 125 -4.87 5.73 17.40
C ASN A 125 -5.97 5.95 18.44
N ASN A 126 -5.99 7.11 19.06
CA ASN A 126 -7.06 7.54 19.95
C ASN A 126 -7.82 8.73 19.34
N ILE A 127 -8.99 9.05 19.92
CA ILE A 127 -9.86 10.12 19.39
C ILE A 127 -9.17 11.48 19.32
N LYS A 128 -8.20 11.75 20.20
CA LYS A 128 -7.49 13.04 20.19
C LYS A 128 -6.50 13.14 19.00
N SER A 129 -5.91 12.02 18.59
CA SER A 129 -4.98 12.00 17.45
C SER A 129 -5.68 11.93 16.09
N ILE A 130 -6.99 11.63 16.08
CA ILE A 130 -7.80 11.55 14.84
C ILE A 130 -8.48 12.89 14.54
N LYS A 131 -8.79 13.68 15.57
CA LYS A 131 -9.40 15.01 15.46
C LYS A 131 -8.40 16.11 15.21
#